data_77993b27ebec16e3cb9eda028c377beb
#
_entry.id   77993b27ebec16e3cb9eda028c377beb
#
_cell.length_a   1.000
_cell.length_b   1.000
_cell.length_c   1.000
_cell.angle_alpha   90.00
_cell.angle_beta   90.00
_cell.angle_gamma   90.00
#
_symmetry.space_group_name_H-M   'P 1'
#
loop_
_entity.id
_entity.type
_entity.pdbx_description
1 polymer ?
#
loop_
_entity_poly.entity_id
_entity_poly.type
_entity_poly.pdbx_seq_one_letter_code
_entity_poly.pdbx_strand_id
1 'polypeptide(L)'
;MAAERGADGSGAGANTWIDQLVDQAITVSDNDAADSLWLSLGDTATASQATDAVLTEGGDELTDVETDVLRSGFSAWVQTDWAVAAQARFALSLPEMAGAEHVVEAMGQISPDQAYGLGRIDGAHFKGGWGPDYQTGAYEVRQFGFVNTDCGLRGLAVATNGGNYDQGQAVLDELARGLDKLVCAPRDAAPQPTATEGATRTDGTSEITRQRTVTPHPTQGART
;
A
#
# COMPACT_ATOMS: atom_id res chain seq x y z
N MET A 1 7.66 7.85 -7.57
CA MET A 1 8.06 6.92 -8.65
C MET A 1 7.39 7.21 -10.00
N ALA A 2 6.06 7.00 -10.20
CA ALA A 2 5.45 7.29 -11.50
C ALA A 2 5.68 8.73 -11.96
N ALA A 3 5.46 9.72 -11.08
CA ALA A 3 5.72 11.13 -11.37
C ALA A 3 7.20 11.43 -11.60
N GLU A 4 8.12 10.82 -10.86
CA GLU A 4 9.57 10.98 -11.04
C GLU A 4 10.02 10.46 -12.41
N ARG A 5 9.55 9.28 -12.85
CA ARG A 5 9.83 8.75 -14.18
C ARG A 5 9.32 9.64 -15.31
N GLY A 6 8.16 10.29 -15.12
CA GLY A 6 7.61 11.25 -16.05
C GLY A 6 8.44 12.55 -16.14
N ALA A 7 9.13 12.94 -15.07
CA ALA A 7 9.93 14.15 -15.00
C ALA A 7 11.31 14.04 -15.67
N ASP A 8 11.88 12.85 -15.83
CA ASP A 8 13.21 12.63 -16.40
C ASP A 8 13.42 13.24 -17.81
N GLY A 9 12.32 13.50 -18.53
CA GLY A 9 12.37 14.18 -19.83
C GLY A 9 12.11 15.70 -19.81
N SER A 10 11.77 16.28 -18.65
CA SER A 10 11.23 17.65 -18.55
C SER A 10 12.24 18.72 -18.11
N GLY A 11 13.48 18.35 -17.84
CA GLY A 11 14.57 19.26 -17.47
C GLY A 11 14.73 19.46 -15.95
N ALA A 12 15.89 19.99 -15.53
CA ALA A 12 16.33 20.05 -14.13
C ALA A 12 15.33 20.79 -13.17
N GLY A 13 14.54 21.74 -13.66
CA GLY A 13 13.58 22.46 -12.82
C GLY A 13 12.32 21.64 -12.49
N ALA A 14 11.90 20.77 -13.40
CA ALA A 14 10.77 19.88 -13.18
C ALA A 14 11.13 18.78 -12.19
N ASN A 15 12.34 18.22 -12.27
CA ASN A 15 12.82 17.24 -11.32
C ASN A 15 12.85 17.81 -9.89
N THR A 16 13.41 19.01 -9.69
CA THR A 16 13.45 19.66 -8.38
C THR A 16 12.05 19.87 -7.77
N TRP A 17 11.06 20.18 -8.59
CA TRP A 17 9.68 20.36 -8.11
C TRP A 17 9.04 19.01 -7.71
N ILE A 18 9.22 17.97 -8.51
CA ILE A 18 8.76 16.62 -8.18
C ILE A 18 9.44 16.11 -6.91
N ASP A 19 10.77 16.28 -6.79
CA ASP A 19 11.53 15.87 -5.61
C ASP A 19 10.98 16.53 -4.33
N GLN A 20 10.69 17.84 -4.37
CA GLN A 20 10.08 18.54 -3.24
C GLN A 20 8.71 18.01 -2.84
N LEU A 21 7.87 17.67 -3.82
CA LEU A 21 6.56 17.06 -3.55
C LEU A 21 6.72 15.65 -2.96
N VAL A 22 7.67 14.85 -3.44
CA VAL A 22 7.98 13.53 -2.89
C VAL A 22 8.43 13.65 -1.45
N ASP A 23 9.34 14.57 -1.14
CA ASP A 23 9.80 14.82 0.23
C ASP A 23 8.62 15.14 1.16
N GLN A 24 7.75 16.07 0.77
CA GLN A 24 6.59 16.46 1.57
C GLN A 24 5.59 15.31 1.74
N ALA A 25 5.24 14.64 0.64
CA ALA A 25 4.28 13.53 0.67
C ALA A 25 4.77 12.36 1.51
N ILE A 26 6.08 12.06 1.46
CA ILE A 26 6.65 10.90 2.15
C ILE A 26 7.02 11.24 3.61
N THR A 27 7.81 12.29 3.83
CA THR A 27 8.40 12.54 5.16
C THR A 27 7.42 13.08 6.19
N VAL A 28 6.44 13.90 5.76
CA VAL A 28 5.42 14.50 6.64
C VAL A 28 3.98 14.14 6.28
N SER A 29 3.78 13.25 5.30
CA SER A 29 2.45 12.83 4.84
C SER A 29 1.56 13.98 4.36
N ASP A 30 2.14 14.93 3.61
CA ASP A 30 1.40 16.04 3.02
C ASP A 30 0.48 15.54 1.90
N ASN A 31 -0.83 15.67 2.12
CA ASN A 31 -1.86 15.24 1.17
C ASN A 31 -1.90 16.10 -0.08
N ASP A 32 -1.68 17.42 0.04
CA ASP A 32 -1.71 18.33 -1.11
C ASP A 32 -0.52 18.05 -2.03
N ALA A 33 0.65 17.71 -1.46
CA ALA A 33 1.80 17.26 -2.23
C ALA A 33 1.52 15.93 -2.93
N ALA A 34 0.91 14.96 -2.26
CA ALA A 34 0.54 13.67 -2.85
C ALA A 34 -0.50 13.84 -3.98
N ASP A 35 -1.53 14.67 -3.79
CA ASP A 35 -2.51 14.99 -4.82
C ASP A 35 -1.85 15.72 -6.02
N SER A 36 -0.89 16.60 -5.76
CA SER A 36 -0.12 17.27 -6.83
C SER A 36 0.72 16.30 -7.65
N LEU A 37 1.34 15.30 -7.01
CA LEU A 37 2.05 14.21 -7.69
C LEU A 37 1.07 13.39 -8.56
N TRP A 38 -0.09 13.04 -8.03
CA TRP A 38 -1.14 12.34 -8.77
C TRP A 38 -1.59 13.12 -10.01
N LEU A 39 -1.92 14.39 -9.83
CA LEU A 39 -2.37 15.27 -10.92
C LEU A 39 -1.28 15.51 -11.98
N SER A 40 0.00 15.43 -11.62
CA SER A 40 1.11 15.55 -12.58
C SER A 40 1.17 14.41 -13.60
N LEU A 41 0.53 13.27 -13.30
CA LEU A 41 0.44 12.12 -14.19
C LEU A 41 -0.62 12.26 -15.29
N GLY A 42 -1.52 13.24 -15.17
CA GLY A 42 -2.59 13.49 -16.13
C GLY A 42 -3.98 13.37 -15.51
N ASP A 43 -4.96 12.91 -16.31
CA ASP A 43 -6.28 12.62 -15.78
C ASP A 43 -6.29 11.34 -14.91
N THR A 44 -7.38 11.12 -14.18
CA THR A 44 -7.51 10.00 -13.25
C THR A 44 -7.21 8.64 -13.89
N ALA A 45 -7.65 8.42 -15.12
CA ALA A 45 -7.43 7.14 -15.81
C ALA A 45 -5.94 6.96 -16.16
N THR A 46 -5.28 8.03 -16.63
CA THR A 46 -3.85 8.01 -16.95
C THR A 46 -3.00 7.82 -15.68
N ALA A 47 -3.35 8.52 -14.60
CA ALA A 47 -2.66 8.41 -13.31
C ALA A 47 -2.81 7.01 -12.70
N SER A 48 -4.03 6.43 -12.75
CA SER A 48 -4.29 5.05 -12.30
C SER A 48 -3.44 4.06 -13.09
N GLN A 49 -3.48 4.09 -14.42
CA GLN A 49 -2.68 3.18 -15.26
C GLN A 49 -1.18 3.30 -15.01
N ALA A 50 -0.66 4.52 -14.83
CA ALA A 50 0.75 4.74 -14.52
C ALA A 50 1.14 4.16 -13.16
N THR A 51 0.23 4.25 -12.17
CA THR A 51 0.45 3.71 -10.83
C THR A 51 0.33 2.18 -10.83
N ASP A 52 -0.65 1.60 -11.52
CA ASP A 52 -0.81 0.15 -11.68
C ASP A 52 0.42 -0.48 -12.36
N ALA A 53 0.98 0.21 -13.36
CA ALA A 53 2.22 -0.24 -14.00
C ALA A 53 3.40 -0.31 -13.01
N VAL A 54 3.51 0.67 -12.10
CA VAL A 54 4.53 0.68 -11.04
C VAL A 54 4.28 -0.42 -10.02
N LEU A 55 3.02 -0.67 -9.62
CA LEU A 55 2.66 -1.76 -8.72
C LEU A 55 3.01 -3.12 -9.33
N THR A 56 2.66 -3.33 -10.60
CA THR A 56 2.97 -4.56 -11.35
C THR A 56 4.48 -4.80 -11.44
N GLU A 57 5.27 -3.78 -11.76
CA GLU A 57 6.74 -3.87 -11.77
C GLU A 57 7.30 -4.25 -10.39
N GLY A 58 6.69 -3.75 -9.31
CA GLY A 58 7.02 -4.11 -7.92
C GLY A 58 6.48 -5.48 -7.47
N GLY A 59 5.88 -6.26 -8.37
CA GLY A 59 5.38 -7.62 -8.09
C GLY A 59 3.95 -7.67 -7.52
N ASP A 60 3.18 -6.59 -7.67
CA ASP A 60 1.76 -6.56 -7.33
C ASP A 60 0.90 -6.47 -8.59
N GLU A 61 0.45 -7.63 -9.09
CA GLU A 61 -0.38 -7.77 -10.29
C GLU A 61 -1.89 -7.79 -9.97
N LEU A 62 -2.27 -7.65 -8.70
CA LEU A 62 -3.65 -7.86 -8.24
C LEU A 62 -4.34 -6.58 -7.77
N THR A 63 -3.59 -5.56 -7.43
CA THR A 63 -4.13 -4.28 -6.98
C THR A 63 -4.44 -3.41 -8.17
N ASP A 64 -5.68 -2.95 -8.25
CA ASP A 64 -6.13 -1.92 -9.19
C ASP A 64 -6.34 -0.62 -8.42
N VAL A 65 -5.72 0.46 -8.86
CA VAL A 65 -5.84 1.77 -8.19
C VAL A 65 -7.24 2.33 -8.39
N GLU A 66 -7.89 2.68 -7.28
CA GLU A 66 -9.26 3.20 -7.28
C GLU A 66 -9.38 4.52 -8.03
N THR A 67 -10.36 4.62 -8.91
CA THR A 67 -10.64 5.80 -9.74
C THR A 67 -11.93 6.51 -9.35
N ASP A 68 -12.80 5.85 -8.59
CA ASP A 68 -14.07 6.39 -8.13
C ASP A 68 -13.94 6.95 -6.70
N VAL A 69 -14.56 8.08 -6.43
CA VAL A 69 -14.65 8.62 -5.07
C VAL A 69 -15.70 7.82 -4.29
N LEU A 70 -15.26 6.77 -3.60
CA LEU A 70 -16.12 5.90 -2.80
C LEU A 70 -16.63 6.62 -1.54
N ARG A 71 -15.85 7.58 -1.04
CA ARG A 71 -16.15 8.39 0.15
C ARG A 71 -15.83 9.85 -0.11
N SER A 72 -16.81 10.72 0.09
CA SER A 72 -16.67 12.16 -0.07
C SER A 72 -15.60 12.74 0.86
N GLY A 73 -14.80 13.68 0.34
CA GLY A 73 -13.73 14.35 1.09
C GLY A 73 -12.39 13.62 1.05
N PHE A 74 -12.28 12.54 0.28
CA PHE A 74 -11.03 11.82 0.04
C PHE A 74 -10.78 11.67 -1.45
N SER A 75 -9.52 11.74 -1.87
CA SER A 75 -9.13 11.41 -3.24
C SER A 75 -9.43 9.94 -3.54
N ALA A 76 -9.79 9.60 -4.79
CA ALA A 76 -10.14 8.23 -5.18
C ALA A 76 -8.99 7.26 -4.86
N TRP A 77 -7.78 7.58 -5.29
CA TRP A 77 -6.60 6.72 -5.16
C TRP A 77 -6.24 6.35 -3.71
N VAL A 78 -6.54 7.19 -2.69
CA VAL A 78 -6.31 6.83 -1.27
C VAL A 78 -7.26 5.76 -0.76
N GLN A 79 -8.31 5.44 -1.52
CA GLN A 79 -9.35 4.47 -1.19
C GLN A 79 -9.10 3.11 -1.86
N THR A 80 -7.95 2.94 -2.49
CA THR A 80 -7.51 1.69 -3.10
C THR A 80 -7.45 0.56 -2.07
N ASP A 81 -8.09 -0.56 -2.36
CA ASP A 81 -7.98 -1.78 -1.55
C ASP A 81 -6.65 -2.48 -1.86
N TRP A 82 -5.64 -2.16 -1.05
CA TRP A 82 -4.30 -2.67 -1.22
C TRP A 82 -3.94 -3.66 -0.11
N ALA A 83 -3.90 -4.95 -0.44
CA ALA A 83 -3.65 -6.03 0.51
C ALA A 83 -2.28 -5.90 1.20
N VAL A 84 -2.23 -6.11 2.53
CA VAL A 84 -1.00 -6.01 3.34
C VAL A 84 0.14 -6.87 2.79
N ALA A 85 -0.17 -8.09 2.32
CA ALA A 85 0.84 -8.97 1.70
C ALA A 85 1.39 -8.42 0.37
N ALA A 86 0.57 -7.70 -0.41
CA ALA A 86 0.99 -7.05 -1.64
C ALA A 86 1.89 -5.84 -1.33
N GLN A 87 1.54 -5.04 -0.31
CA GLN A 87 2.37 -3.94 0.18
C GLN A 87 3.77 -4.41 0.59
N ALA A 88 3.88 -5.52 1.33
CA ALA A 88 5.18 -6.07 1.74
C ALA A 88 6.01 -6.57 0.55
N ARG A 89 5.38 -7.18 -0.47
CA ARG A 89 6.09 -7.59 -1.71
C ARG A 89 6.58 -6.38 -2.50
N PHE A 90 5.72 -5.39 -2.69
CA PHE A 90 6.08 -4.14 -3.35
C PHE A 90 7.24 -3.44 -2.63
N ALA A 91 7.17 -3.34 -1.30
CA ALA A 91 8.24 -2.75 -0.50
C ALA A 91 9.59 -3.46 -0.67
N LEU A 92 9.57 -4.79 -0.81
CA LEU A 92 10.78 -5.59 -1.04
C LEU A 92 11.46 -5.24 -2.37
N SER A 93 10.70 -4.83 -3.39
CA SER A 93 11.21 -4.50 -4.73
C SER A 93 11.73 -3.07 -4.83
N LEU A 94 11.22 -2.15 -3.99
CA LEU A 94 11.50 -0.71 -4.07
C LEU A 94 12.97 -0.33 -4.23
N PRO A 95 13.92 -0.91 -3.46
CA PRO A 95 15.33 -0.50 -3.57
C PRO A 95 16.00 -0.81 -4.92
N GLU A 96 15.40 -1.72 -5.71
CA GLU A 96 15.94 -2.16 -7.01
C GLU A 96 15.14 -1.58 -8.18
N MET A 97 14.04 -0.87 -7.92
CA MET A 97 13.20 -0.29 -8.97
C MET A 97 13.82 1.00 -9.51
N ALA A 98 13.98 1.10 -10.82
CA ALA A 98 14.49 2.31 -11.47
C ALA A 98 13.59 3.53 -11.18
N GLY A 99 14.19 4.68 -10.81
CA GLY A 99 13.47 5.91 -10.43
C GLY A 99 12.76 5.81 -9.07
N ALA A 100 13.22 4.90 -8.19
CA ALA A 100 12.76 4.83 -6.81
C ALA A 100 13.74 5.47 -5.82
N GLU A 101 14.91 5.86 -6.27
CA GLU A 101 16.06 6.25 -5.45
C GLU A 101 15.65 7.37 -4.46
N HIS A 102 15.01 8.42 -4.95
CA HIS A 102 14.58 9.55 -4.13
C HIS A 102 13.44 9.19 -3.17
N VAL A 103 12.46 8.39 -3.63
CA VAL A 103 11.38 7.84 -2.77
C VAL A 103 11.96 7.00 -1.64
N VAL A 104 12.91 6.13 -1.96
CA VAL A 104 13.61 5.26 -0.98
C VAL A 104 14.37 6.12 0.04
N GLU A 105 15.07 7.15 -0.40
CA GLU A 105 15.75 8.09 0.50
C GLU A 105 14.76 8.80 1.43
N ALA A 106 13.68 9.35 0.90
CA ALA A 106 12.63 10.01 1.68
C ALA A 106 11.96 9.07 2.69
N MET A 107 11.74 7.79 2.35
CA MET A 107 11.21 6.77 3.26
C MET A 107 12.13 6.49 4.47
N GLY A 108 13.41 6.79 4.38
CA GLY A 108 14.36 6.75 5.51
C GLY A 108 14.35 8.01 6.38
N GLN A 109 13.57 9.04 6.02
CA GLN A 109 13.59 10.36 6.65
C GLN A 109 12.21 10.77 7.21
N ILE A 110 11.39 9.82 7.59
CA ILE A 110 10.05 10.07 8.16
C ILE A 110 10.15 10.96 9.40
N SER A 111 9.28 11.94 9.50
CA SER A 111 9.23 12.88 10.64
C SER A 111 9.05 12.14 11.98
N PRO A 112 9.68 12.60 13.07
CA PRO A 112 9.71 11.89 14.36
C PRO A 112 8.33 11.59 14.95
N ASP A 113 7.33 12.44 14.72
CA ASP A 113 5.95 12.27 15.15
C ASP A 113 5.20 11.14 14.41
N GLN A 114 5.72 10.72 13.26
CA GLN A 114 5.21 9.59 12.46
C GLN A 114 6.11 8.36 12.51
N ALA A 115 7.22 8.40 13.25
CA ALA A 115 8.19 7.32 13.37
C ALA A 115 7.81 6.28 14.44
N TYR A 116 6.54 5.85 14.45
CA TYR A 116 6.03 4.70 15.23
C TYR A 116 6.06 3.41 14.39
N GLY A 117 5.65 2.30 14.96
CA GLY A 117 5.55 1.02 14.25
C GLY A 117 6.87 0.62 13.60
N LEU A 118 6.91 0.50 12.28
CA LEU A 118 8.13 0.16 11.53
C LEU A 118 9.29 1.13 11.80
N GLY A 119 9.00 2.38 12.17
CA GLY A 119 10.02 3.35 12.61
C GLY A 119 10.75 2.99 13.90
N ARG A 120 10.33 1.92 14.63
CA ARG A 120 11.06 1.36 15.78
C ARG A 120 12.10 0.31 15.38
N ILE A 121 12.15 -0.06 14.11
CA ILE A 121 13.13 -1.01 13.58
C ILE A 121 14.30 -0.21 12.99
N ASP A 122 15.50 -0.44 13.50
CA ASP A 122 16.69 0.27 13.05
C ASP A 122 16.94 0.07 11.55
N GLY A 123 17.14 1.18 10.84
CA GLY A 123 17.37 1.16 9.39
C GLY A 123 16.16 0.85 8.53
N ALA A 124 14.94 0.86 9.08
CA ALA A 124 13.73 0.71 8.28
C ALA A 124 13.46 1.96 7.44
N HIS A 125 13.13 1.72 6.17
CA HIS A 125 12.58 2.69 5.24
C HIS A 125 11.09 2.39 5.09
N PHE A 126 10.21 3.33 5.41
CA PHE A 126 8.78 3.03 5.45
C PHE A 126 7.91 4.24 5.13
N LYS A 127 6.61 3.98 4.87
CA LYS A 127 5.58 5.00 4.79
C LYS A 127 4.37 4.56 5.59
N GLY A 128 3.77 5.50 6.31
CA GLY A 128 2.53 5.33 7.04
C GLY A 128 1.31 5.89 6.29
N GLY A 129 0.14 5.35 6.65
CA GLY A 129 -1.17 5.87 6.25
C GLY A 129 -2.18 5.60 7.34
N TRP A 130 -3.18 6.48 7.48
CA TRP A 130 -4.23 6.34 8.47
C TRP A 130 -5.51 7.03 8.02
N GLY A 131 -6.62 6.54 8.51
CA GLY A 131 -7.92 7.10 8.24
C GLY A 131 -9.03 6.10 8.54
N PRO A 132 -10.29 6.52 8.45
CA PRO A 132 -11.39 5.60 8.56
C PRO A 132 -11.54 4.78 7.26
N ASP A 133 -11.66 3.46 7.41
CA ASP A 133 -12.00 2.54 6.34
C ASP A 133 -13.36 2.91 5.70
N TYR A 134 -13.44 2.93 4.38
CA TYR A 134 -14.64 3.42 3.68
C TYR A 134 -15.82 2.45 3.77
N GLN A 135 -15.58 1.14 3.96
CA GLN A 135 -16.61 0.11 4.04
C GLN A 135 -17.18 0.01 5.45
N THR A 136 -16.33 0.00 6.46
CA THR A 136 -16.71 -0.28 7.83
C THR A 136 -16.77 0.97 8.70
N GLY A 137 -16.11 2.07 8.31
CA GLY A 137 -15.90 3.26 9.12
C GLY A 137 -14.95 3.06 10.30
N ALA A 138 -14.40 1.88 10.49
CA ALA A 138 -13.39 1.62 11.50
C ALA A 138 -12.10 2.37 11.18
N TYR A 139 -11.41 2.85 12.20
CA TYR A 139 -10.18 3.61 11.99
C TYR A 139 -9.01 2.66 11.71
N GLU A 140 -8.34 2.89 10.59
CA GLU A 140 -7.19 2.10 10.18
C GLU A 140 -5.90 2.89 10.36
N VAL A 141 -4.84 2.20 10.79
CA VAL A 141 -3.46 2.70 10.80
C VAL A 141 -2.60 1.61 10.18
N ARG A 142 -1.87 1.96 9.12
CA ARG A 142 -1.02 1.01 8.37
C ARG A 142 0.35 1.59 8.10
N GLN A 143 1.31 0.72 7.88
CA GLN A 143 2.64 1.07 7.39
C GLN A 143 3.14 -0.05 6.50
N PHE A 144 3.88 0.31 5.46
CA PHE A 144 4.68 -0.62 4.67
C PHE A 144 6.07 -0.05 4.44
N GLY A 145 7.03 -0.93 4.19
CA GLY A 145 8.40 -0.52 3.97
C GLY A 145 9.33 -1.72 3.87
N PHE A 146 10.60 -1.46 3.98
CA PHE A 146 11.63 -2.50 3.96
C PHE A 146 12.74 -2.18 4.97
N VAL A 147 13.52 -3.20 5.31
CA VAL A 147 14.74 -3.07 6.11
C VAL A 147 15.82 -3.97 5.52
N ASN A 148 17.05 -3.48 5.48
CA ASN A 148 18.20 -4.29 5.12
C ASN A 148 18.84 -4.84 6.40
N THR A 149 18.89 -6.15 6.53
CA THR A 149 19.38 -6.84 7.71
C THR A 149 20.57 -7.74 7.38
N ASP A 150 21.27 -8.26 8.39
CA ASP A 150 22.34 -9.26 8.20
C ASP A 150 21.86 -10.51 7.44
N CYS A 151 20.55 -10.77 7.46
CA CYS A 151 19.89 -11.87 6.73
C CYS A 151 19.39 -11.46 5.34
N GLY A 152 19.72 -10.26 4.85
CA GLY A 152 19.31 -9.67 3.60
C GLY A 152 18.09 -8.76 3.72
N LEU A 153 17.63 -8.27 2.57
CA LEU A 153 16.50 -7.36 2.46
C LEU A 153 15.18 -8.03 2.88
N ARG A 154 14.34 -7.31 3.61
CA ARG A 154 13.00 -7.74 4.05
C ARG A 154 11.97 -6.66 3.73
N GLY A 155 10.94 -7.02 2.99
CA GLY A 155 9.74 -6.21 2.84
C GLY A 155 8.79 -6.44 4.00
N LEU A 156 8.26 -5.38 4.55
CA LEU A 156 7.40 -5.38 5.75
C LEU A 156 6.12 -4.60 5.47
N ALA A 157 5.00 -5.10 5.99
CA ALA A 157 3.77 -4.34 6.05
C ALA A 157 2.98 -4.72 7.30
N VAL A 158 2.38 -3.74 7.94
CA VAL A 158 1.56 -3.90 9.14
C VAL A 158 0.34 -3.01 9.05
N ALA A 159 -0.79 -3.51 9.54
CA ALA A 159 -2.04 -2.75 9.61
C ALA A 159 -2.81 -3.11 10.86
N THR A 160 -3.57 -2.15 11.38
CA THR A 160 -4.58 -2.36 12.43
C THR A 160 -5.87 -1.70 11.99
N ASN A 161 -6.99 -2.23 12.45
CA ASN A 161 -8.32 -1.72 12.15
C ASN A 161 -9.13 -1.67 13.45
N GLY A 162 -9.62 -0.47 13.79
CA GLY A 162 -10.39 -0.21 15.00
C GLY A 162 -9.71 0.80 15.93
N GLY A 163 -10.47 1.31 16.90
CA GLY A 163 -9.99 2.32 17.83
C GLY A 163 -9.85 3.71 17.19
N ASN A 164 -8.74 4.35 17.47
CA ASN A 164 -8.36 5.67 16.95
C ASN A 164 -6.87 5.68 16.55
N TYR A 165 -6.37 6.82 16.08
CA TYR A 165 -5.00 6.97 15.64
C TYR A 165 -3.96 6.56 16.70
N ASP A 166 -4.09 7.07 17.93
CA ASP A 166 -3.13 6.79 19.02
C ASP A 166 -3.12 5.30 19.40
N GLN A 167 -4.30 4.67 19.44
CA GLN A 167 -4.43 3.25 19.71
C GLN A 167 -3.81 2.42 18.57
N GLY A 168 -4.02 2.84 17.33
CA GLY A 168 -3.41 2.22 16.15
C GLY A 168 -1.88 2.28 16.20
N GLN A 169 -1.30 3.44 16.53
CA GLN A 169 0.14 3.60 16.71
C GLN A 169 0.69 2.64 17.77
N ALA A 170 0.03 2.55 18.93
CA ALA A 170 0.44 1.66 20.01
C ALA A 170 0.43 0.17 19.58
N VAL A 171 -0.57 -0.23 18.79
CA VAL A 171 -0.64 -1.59 18.25
C VAL A 171 0.49 -1.82 17.22
N LEU A 172 0.76 -0.86 16.33
CA LEU A 172 1.86 -1.00 15.37
C LEU A 172 3.23 -1.03 16.06
N ASP A 173 3.43 -0.28 17.14
CA ASP A 173 4.66 -0.37 17.97
C ASP A 173 4.84 -1.77 18.58
N GLU A 174 3.76 -2.43 19.00
CA GLU A 174 3.81 -3.80 19.51
C GLU A 174 4.12 -4.81 18.42
N LEU A 175 3.48 -4.67 17.24
CA LEU A 175 3.74 -5.52 16.08
C LEU A 175 5.19 -5.39 15.61
N ALA A 176 5.73 -4.18 15.53
CA ALA A 176 7.12 -3.94 15.12
C ALA A 176 8.13 -4.63 16.05
N ARG A 177 7.90 -4.59 17.37
CA ARG A 177 8.73 -5.33 18.35
C ARG A 177 8.71 -6.85 18.15
N GLY A 178 7.59 -7.38 17.64
CA GLY A 178 7.48 -8.78 17.23
C GLY A 178 8.25 -9.07 15.94
N LEU A 179 8.09 -8.21 14.95
CA LEU A 179 8.73 -8.33 13.64
C LEU A 179 10.26 -8.21 13.75
N ASP A 180 10.78 -7.30 14.54
CA ASP A 180 12.22 -7.13 14.76
C ASP A 180 12.91 -8.44 15.17
N LYS A 181 12.24 -9.28 15.93
CA LYS A 181 12.71 -10.62 16.32
C LYS A 181 12.63 -11.66 15.20
N LEU A 182 11.79 -11.43 14.20
CA LEU A 182 11.50 -12.39 13.13
C LEU A 182 12.26 -12.09 11.83
N VAL A 183 12.69 -10.86 11.61
CA VAL A 183 13.32 -10.44 10.34
C VAL A 183 14.57 -11.26 9.96
N CYS A 184 15.27 -11.82 10.95
CA CYS A 184 16.40 -12.73 10.75
C CYS A 184 16.13 -14.17 11.23
N ALA A 185 14.88 -14.54 11.55
CA ALA A 185 14.59 -15.92 11.94
C ALA A 185 14.86 -16.89 10.78
N PRO A 186 15.45 -18.07 11.02
CA PRO A 186 15.59 -19.10 10.00
C PRO A 186 14.23 -19.47 9.42
N ARG A 187 14.16 -19.79 8.11
CA ARG A 187 12.90 -20.17 7.43
C ARG A 187 12.21 -21.36 8.09
N ASP A 188 12.97 -22.24 8.73
CA ASP A 188 12.47 -23.44 9.43
C ASP A 188 11.76 -23.09 10.77
N ALA A 189 11.87 -21.86 11.24
CA ALA A 189 11.21 -21.38 12.46
C ALA A 189 9.79 -20.81 12.20
N ALA A 190 9.36 -20.69 10.94
CA ALA A 190 7.99 -20.32 10.62
C ALA A 190 7.04 -21.45 11.06
N PRO A 191 5.98 -21.16 11.85
CA PRO A 191 5.02 -22.19 12.23
C PRO A 191 4.42 -22.81 10.94
N GLN A 192 4.71 -24.08 10.73
CA GLN A 192 4.02 -24.83 9.68
C GLN A 192 2.53 -24.86 10.04
N PRO A 193 1.62 -24.62 9.09
CA PRO A 193 0.21 -24.82 9.34
C PRO A 193 0.06 -26.29 9.78
N THR A 194 -0.36 -26.50 11.02
CA THR A 194 -0.70 -27.83 11.52
C THR A 194 -1.77 -28.40 10.61
N ALA A 195 -1.40 -29.40 9.82
CA ALA A 195 -2.36 -30.18 9.06
C ALA A 195 -3.30 -30.81 10.08
N THR A 196 -4.53 -30.32 10.13
CA THR A 196 -5.60 -30.99 10.89
C THR A 196 -5.90 -32.28 10.13
N GLU A 197 -5.30 -33.38 10.58
CA GLU A 197 -5.71 -34.72 10.18
C GLU A 197 -7.16 -34.93 10.57
N GLY A 198 -8.02 -35.21 9.62
CA GLY A 198 -9.33 -35.75 9.87
C GLY A 198 -10.49 -35.05 9.16
N ALA A 199 -10.52 -35.09 7.84
CA ALA A 199 -11.80 -35.06 7.12
C ALA A 199 -11.80 -36.16 6.06
N THR A 200 -12.42 -37.25 6.40
CA THR A 200 -12.79 -38.35 5.52
C THR A 200 -13.51 -37.81 4.29
N ARG A 201 -12.91 -37.94 3.12
CA ARG A 201 -13.57 -37.64 1.84
C ARG A 201 -14.69 -38.63 1.63
N THR A 202 -15.92 -38.16 1.75
CA THR A 202 -17.07 -38.81 1.10
C THR A 202 -17.20 -38.20 -0.30
N ASP A 203 -17.01 -39.05 -1.31
CA ASP A 203 -17.31 -38.75 -2.69
C ASP A 203 -18.77 -38.30 -2.84
N GLY A 204 -18.96 -37.07 -3.25
CA GLY A 204 -20.24 -36.49 -3.63
C GLY A 204 -20.04 -35.62 -4.86
N THR A 205 -20.16 -36.23 -6.04
CA THR A 205 -20.22 -35.54 -7.33
C THR A 205 -21.40 -34.57 -7.32
N SER A 206 -21.14 -33.26 -7.36
CA SER A 206 -22.15 -32.24 -7.68
C SER A 206 -21.52 -31.19 -8.57
N GLU A 207 -21.87 -31.26 -9.84
CA GLU A 207 -21.70 -30.21 -10.84
C GLU A 207 -22.37 -28.91 -10.35
N ILE A 208 -21.57 -27.86 -10.07
CA ILE A 208 -22.12 -26.52 -9.86
C ILE A 208 -21.94 -25.74 -11.18
N THR A 209 -22.99 -25.72 -11.97
CA THR A 209 -23.18 -24.81 -13.09
C THR A 209 -23.33 -23.39 -12.54
N ARG A 210 -22.32 -22.53 -12.73
CA ARG A 210 -22.43 -21.09 -12.43
C ARG A 210 -23.26 -20.41 -13.51
N GLN A 211 -24.53 -20.17 -13.22
CA GLN A 211 -25.35 -19.23 -14.01
C GLN A 211 -25.08 -17.81 -13.50
N ARG A 212 -24.48 -17.02 -14.36
CA ARG A 212 -24.36 -15.56 -14.19
C ARG A 212 -25.70 -14.94 -14.52
N THR A 213 -26.46 -14.53 -13.52
CA THR A 213 -27.67 -13.72 -13.72
C THR A 213 -27.28 -12.25 -13.87
N VAL A 214 -27.35 -11.76 -15.10
CA VAL A 214 -27.27 -10.33 -15.41
C VAL A 214 -28.65 -9.74 -15.16
N THR A 215 -28.79 -8.86 -14.17
CA THR A 215 -30.01 -8.08 -13.94
C THR A 215 -29.93 -6.79 -14.75
N PRO A 216 -30.89 -6.46 -15.62
CA PRO A 216 -30.89 -5.19 -16.35
C PRO A 216 -31.37 -4.04 -15.45
N HIS A 217 -30.65 -2.94 -15.49
CA HIS A 217 -31.00 -1.66 -14.86
C HIS A 217 -32.22 -1.03 -15.60
N PRO A 218 -33.20 -0.46 -14.88
CA PRO A 218 -34.31 0.25 -15.52
C PRO A 218 -33.86 1.66 -15.94
N THR A 219 -34.01 1.93 -17.21
CA THR A 219 -33.96 3.27 -17.82
C THR A 219 -35.09 4.14 -17.26
N GLN A 220 -34.77 5.21 -16.53
CA GLN A 220 -35.75 6.27 -16.24
C GLN A 220 -35.77 7.29 -17.38
N GLY A 221 -36.97 7.40 -17.94
CA GLY A 221 -37.27 8.27 -19.06
C GLY A 221 -37.32 9.75 -18.70
N ALA A 222 -36.95 10.56 -19.69
CA ALA A 222 -37.10 12.01 -19.73
C ALA A 222 -38.59 12.42 -19.57
N ARG A 223 -38.85 13.46 -18.75
CA ARG A 223 -40.03 14.33 -18.88
C ARG A 223 -39.59 15.78 -18.81
N THR A 224 -39.93 16.45 -19.88
CA THR A 224 -40.15 17.88 -20.19
C THR A 224 -39.82 18.88 -19.11
#